data_ea842f3a33d9c96509f24e8ce4b80342
#
_entry.id   ea842f3a33d9c96509f24e8ce4b80342
#
_cell.length_a   1.000
_cell.length_b   1.000
_cell.length_c   1.000
_cell.angle_alpha   90.00
_cell.angle_beta   90.00
_cell.angle_gamma   90.00
#
_symmetry.space_group_name_H-M   'P 1'
#
loop_
_entity.id
_entity.type
_entity.pdbx_description
1 polymer ?
#
loop_
_entity_poly.entity_id
_entity_poly.type
_entity_poly.pdbx_seq_one_letter_code
_entity_poly.pdbx_strand_id
1 'polypeptide(L)'
;INGDFYYLDCTWDDPVSKSGEEMVMYSYFNLNNEMIAATHRDFSIDFDCEATAENYYIKTGTYFENYDRSDEKKLASIIANELENGGNVIQLRFGSKAAYKEAISELVDTGRLYNVLRNTKEKTKVKFSTDSLSYYKDSGQYLLTLVIEK
;
A
#
# COMPACT_ATOMS: atom_id res chain seq x y z
N ILE A 1 8.99 -3.75 19.65
CA ILE A 1 8.27 -5.04 19.51
C ILE A 1 9.34 -6.13 19.49
N ASN A 2 9.24 -7.14 20.34
CA ASN A 2 10.21 -8.26 20.45
C ASN A 2 11.68 -7.84 20.62
N GLY A 3 11.95 -6.66 21.17
CA GLY A 3 13.29 -6.08 21.34
C GLY A 3 13.71 -5.13 20.21
N ASP A 4 12.97 -5.08 19.11
CA ASP A 4 13.21 -4.17 18.01
C ASP A 4 12.50 -2.83 18.19
N PHE A 5 13.08 -1.77 17.67
CA PHE A 5 12.52 -0.42 17.64
C PHE A 5 11.92 -0.13 16.27
N TYR A 6 10.86 0.69 16.23
CA TYR A 6 10.18 1.14 15.02
C TYR A 6 9.73 2.59 15.21
N TYR A 7 9.67 3.33 14.11
CA TYR A 7 9.07 4.66 14.11
C TYR A 7 7.58 4.61 13.87
N LEU A 8 6.88 5.56 14.49
CA LEU A 8 5.45 5.75 14.36
C LEU A 8 5.16 7.25 14.33
N ASP A 9 4.44 7.73 13.32
CA ASP A 9 3.88 9.08 13.31
C ASP A 9 2.37 9.03 13.14
N CYS A 10 1.65 9.06 14.26
CA CYS A 10 0.19 9.02 14.28
C CYS A 10 -0.45 10.28 13.67
N THR A 11 0.27 11.40 13.62
CA THR A 11 -0.25 12.66 13.07
C THR A 11 -0.43 12.58 11.56
N TRP A 12 0.47 11.88 10.89
CA TRP A 12 0.45 11.73 9.44
C TRP A 12 -0.33 10.49 8.99
N ASP A 13 -0.62 9.56 9.89
CA ASP A 13 -1.47 8.38 9.61
C ASP A 13 -2.98 8.62 9.83
N ASP A 14 -3.36 9.82 10.28
CA ASP A 14 -4.76 10.23 10.48
C ASP A 14 -5.13 11.40 9.53
N PRO A 15 -5.19 11.18 8.22
CA PRO A 15 -5.53 12.22 7.28
C PRO A 15 -7.02 12.55 7.37
N VAL A 16 -7.36 13.80 7.63
CA VAL A 16 -8.74 14.29 7.51
C VAL A 16 -9.12 14.34 6.03
N SER A 17 -10.00 13.43 5.59
CA SER A 17 -10.48 13.45 4.22
C SER A 17 -11.39 14.66 3.98
N LYS A 18 -11.34 15.25 2.77
CA LYS A 18 -12.23 16.36 2.38
C LYS A 18 -13.72 15.94 2.32
N SER A 19 -13.98 14.63 2.20
CA SER A 19 -15.33 14.06 2.19
C SER A 19 -15.87 13.75 3.60
N GLY A 20 -15.04 13.86 4.64
CA GLY A 20 -15.40 13.50 6.02
C GLY A 20 -15.41 11.99 6.28
N GLU A 21 -14.98 11.18 5.34
CA GLU A 21 -14.80 9.74 5.56
C GLU A 21 -13.48 9.49 6.28
N GLU A 22 -13.54 8.75 7.38
CA GLU A 22 -12.34 8.30 8.10
C GLU A 22 -11.66 7.20 7.28
N MET A 23 -10.43 7.45 6.86
CA MET A 23 -9.59 6.45 6.21
C MET A 23 -8.34 6.24 7.05
N VAL A 24 -8.23 5.06 7.65
CA VAL A 24 -7.03 4.70 8.41
C VAL A 24 -5.88 4.45 7.42
N MET A 25 -4.80 5.19 7.60
CA MET A 25 -3.57 5.01 6.85
C MET A 25 -2.51 4.35 7.74
N TYR A 26 -1.64 3.56 7.14
CA TYR A 26 -0.54 2.89 7.82
C TYR A 26 0.82 3.31 7.25
N SER A 27 0.84 4.47 6.58
CA SER A 27 2.01 5.00 5.86
C SER A 27 3.20 5.21 6.78
N TYR A 28 2.92 5.58 8.03
CA TYR A 28 3.91 5.92 9.06
C TYR A 28 3.87 4.99 10.27
N PHE A 29 3.36 3.77 10.09
CA PHE A 29 3.23 2.77 11.14
C PHE A 29 4.35 1.72 11.05
N ASN A 30 5.12 1.57 12.14
CA ASN A 30 6.23 0.62 12.27
C ASN A 30 7.26 0.73 11.13
N LEU A 31 7.78 1.94 10.93
CA LEU A 31 8.80 2.23 9.93
C LEU A 31 10.21 1.99 10.48
N ASN A 32 11.13 1.60 9.60
CA ASN A 32 12.56 1.61 9.88
C ASN A 32 13.19 2.98 9.53
N ASN A 33 14.50 3.12 9.75
CA ASN A 33 15.27 4.35 9.48
C ASN A 33 15.10 4.83 8.03
N GLU A 34 15.18 3.93 7.06
CA GLU A 34 15.11 4.28 5.63
C GLU A 34 13.71 4.75 5.24
N MET A 35 12.69 4.05 5.73
CA MET A 35 11.29 4.37 5.41
C MET A 35 10.86 5.73 5.97
N ILE A 36 11.24 6.06 7.21
CA ILE A 36 10.88 7.34 7.82
C ILE A 36 11.66 8.50 7.19
N ALA A 37 12.92 8.29 6.84
CA ALA A 37 13.78 9.30 6.21
C ALA A 37 13.31 9.72 4.82
N ALA A 38 12.45 8.95 4.17
CA ALA A 38 11.89 9.30 2.86
C ALA A 38 11.09 10.62 2.89
N THR A 39 10.47 10.94 4.03
CA THR A 39 9.62 12.14 4.20
C THR A 39 9.99 13.02 5.37
N HIS A 40 10.61 12.47 6.41
CA HIS A 40 11.01 13.22 7.59
C HIS A 40 12.48 13.65 7.44
N ARG A 41 12.74 14.94 7.66
CA ARG A 41 14.07 15.54 7.65
C ARG A 41 14.40 16.10 9.03
N ASP A 42 15.68 16.19 9.33
CA ASP A 42 16.21 16.88 10.53
C ASP A 42 15.71 16.31 11.87
N PHE A 43 15.41 15.01 11.94
CA PHE A 43 15.14 14.35 13.21
C PHE A 43 16.41 13.62 13.71
N SER A 44 16.67 13.72 15.02
CA SER A 44 17.76 12.94 15.65
C SER A 44 17.31 11.50 15.78
N ILE A 45 18.09 10.56 15.23
CA ILE A 45 17.87 9.14 15.41
C ILE A 45 18.60 8.73 16.67
N ASP A 46 17.87 8.60 17.78
CA ASP A 46 18.43 8.14 19.06
C ASP A 46 18.53 6.61 19.12
N PHE A 47 17.83 5.90 18.21
CA PHE A 47 17.76 4.46 18.16
C PHE A 47 17.96 3.97 16.73
N ASP A 48 18.62 2.83 16.60
CA ASP A 48 18.76 2.15 15.33
C ASP A 48 17.52 1.28 15.07
N CYS A 49 16.72 1.68 14.09
CA CYS A 49 15.46 1.03 13.70
C CYS A 49 15.64 0.36 12.34
N GLU A 50 16.38 -0.74 12.27
CA GLU A 50 16.61 -1.47 11.03
C GLU A 50 15.53 -2.53 10.74
N ALA A 51 14.81 -2.98 11.76
CA ALA A 51 13.82 -4.03 11.64
C ALA A 51 12.63 -3.62 10.77
N THR A 52 12.14 -4.55 9.95
CA THR A 52 11.01 -4.34 9.02
C THR A 52 9.86 -5.33 9.23
N ALA A 53 10.08 -6.41 10.00
CA ALA A 53 9.14 -7.53 10.12
C ALA A 53 7.73 -7.13 10.60
N GLU A 54 7.63 -6.09 11.44
CA GLU A 54 6.36 -5.59 11.96
C GLU A 54 5.80 -4.40 11.15
N ASN A 55 6.44 -4.03 10.03
CA ASN A 55 5.87 -3.04 9.12
C ASN A 55 4.55 -3.57 8.55
N TYR A 56 3.52 -2.73 8.51
CA TYR A 56 2.18 -3.08 8.07
C TYR A 56 2.18 -3.75 6.69
N TYR A 57 2.83 -3.15 5.70
CA TYR A 57 2.82 -3.61 4.31
C TYR A 57 3.56 -4.93 4.11
N ILE A 58 4.65 -5.14 4.85
CA ILE A 58 5.39 -6.41 4.84
C ILE A 58 4.54 -7.51 5.46
N LYS A 59 3.92 -7.22 6.61
CA LYS A 59 3.11 -8.17 7.37
C LYS A 59 1.81 -8.58 6.63
N THR A 60 1.21 -7.65 5.92
CA THR A 60 0.00 -7.91 5.10
C THR A 60 0.31 -8.44 3.70
N GLY A 61 1.59 -8.48 3.32
CA GLY A 61 2.02 -8.93 1.99
C GLY A 61 1.77 -7.92 0.88
N THR A 62 1.47 -6.66 1.23
CA THR A 62 1.20 -5.56 0.29
C THR A 62 2.44 -4.70 0.01
N TYR A 63 3.61 -5.15 0.45
CA TYR A 63 4.90 -4.59 0.09
C TYR A 63 5.48 -5.28 -1.14
N PHE A 64 5.97 -4.48 -2.08
CA PHE A 64 6.66 -4.92 -3.30
C PHE A 64 8.02 -4.23 -3.39
N GLU A 65 9.09 -4.99 -3.22
CA GLU A 65 10.46 -4.47 -3.41
C GLU A 65 10.62 -3.91 -4.83
N ASN A 66 10.22 -4.70 -5.80
CA ASN A 66 10.03 -4.32 -7.20
C ASN A 66 8.68 -4.84 -7.65
N TYR A 67 8.10 -4.25 -8.68
CA TYR A 67 6.85 -4.69 -9.27
C TYR A 67 7.05 -5.04 -10.74
N ASP A 68 6.60 -6.22 -11.13
CA ASP A 68 6.56 -6.62 -12.53
C ASP A 68 5.24 -7.37 -12.85
N ARG A 69 5.09 -7.77 -14.11
CA ARG A 69 3.86 -8.43 -14.58
C ARG A 69 3.57 -9.78 -13.92
N SER A 70 4.58 -10.44 -13.37
CA SER A 70 4.38 -11.70 -12.64
C SER A 70 3.64 -11.49 -11.32
N ASP A 71 3.69 -10.27 -10.76
CA ASP A 71 3.02 -9.91 -9.52
C ASP A 71 1.50 -9.69 -9.67
N GLU A 72 0.98 -9.60 -10.89
CA GLU A 72 -0.47 -9.38 -11.10
C GLU A 72 -1.35 -10.44 -10.44
N LYS A 73 -0.91 -11.71 -10.46
CA LYS A 73 -1.66 -12.79 -9.81
C LYS A 73 -1.63 -12.67 -8.29
N LYS A 74 -0.49 -12.24 -7.73
CA LYS A 74 -0.33 -11.95 -6.31
C LYS A 74 -1.24 -10.79 -5.92
N LEU A 75 -1.20 -9.69 -6.67
CA LEU A 75 -2.04 -8.52 -6.42
C LEU A 75 -3.53 -8.85 -6.51
N ALA A 76 -3.95 -9.62 -7.51
CA ALA A 76 -5.34 -10.09 -7.62
C ALA A 76 -5.77 -10.91 -6.40
N SER A 77 -4.89 -11.73 -5.83
CA SER A 77 -5.18 -12.50 -4.61
C SER A 77 -5.29 -11.60 -3.37
N ILE A 78 -4.42 -10.59 -3.26
CA ILE A 78 -4.48 -9.59 -2.18
C ILE A 78 -5.83 -8.87 -2.20
N ILE A 79 -6.23 -8.37 -3.38
CA ILE A 79 -7.52 -7.67 -3.55
C ILE A 79 -8.69 -8.61 -3.21
N ALA A 80 -8.66 -9.85 -3.68
CA ALA A 80 -9.71 -10.83 -3.39
C ALA A 80 -9.87 -11.06 -1.89
N ASN A 81 -8.75 -11.28 -1.19
CA ASN A 81 -8.75 -11.48 0.26
C ASN A 81 -9.30 -10.27 1.02
N GLU A 82 -8.92 -9.06 0.62
CA GLU A 82 -9.42 -7.83 1.25
C GLU A 82 -10.93 -7.69 1.08
N LEU A 83 -11.44 -7.95 -0.14
CA LEU A 83 -12.87 -7.91 -0.42
C LEU A 83 -13.65 -8.98 0.38
N GLU A 84 -13.10 -10.18 0.54
CA GLU A 84 -13.72 -11.26 1.33
C GLU A 84 -13.76 -10.96 2.82
N ASN A 85 -12.78 -10.21 3.33
CA ASN A 85 -12.76 -9.72 4.71
C ASN A 85 -13.64 -8.48 4.95
N GLY A 86 -14.36 -8.02 3.93
CA GLY A 86 -15.29 -6.88 4.04
C GLY A 86 -14.65 -5.54 3.71
N GLY A 87 -13.33 -5.46 3.58
CA GLY A 87 -12.60 -4.26 3.16
C GLY A 87 -12.79 -3.95 1.67
N ASN A 88 -12.40 -2.75 1.27
CA ASN A 88 -12.41 -2.30 -0.12
C ASN A 88 -11.28 -1.32 -0.43
N VAL A 89 -10.41 -1.07 0.53
CA VAL A 89 -9.25 -0.18 0.39
C VAL A 89 -7.98 -1.02 0.47
N ILE A 90 -7.17 -1.00 -0.57
CA ILE A 90 -5.92 -1.73 -0.66
C ILE A 90 -4.78 -0.72 -0.80
N GLN A 91 -3.84 -0.75 0.13
CA GLN A 91 -2.65 0.09 0.10
C GLN A 91 -1.45 -0.76 -0.28
N LEU A 92 -0.76 -0.37 -1.34
CA LEU A 92 0.45 -1.03 -1.84
C LEU A 92 1.66 -0.13 -1.61
N ARG A 93 2.71 -0.65 -1.00
CA ARG A 93 3.97 0.05 -0.80
C ARG A 93 5.06 -0.54 -1.67
N PHE A 94 5.88 0.31 -2.27
CA PHE A 94 6.99 -0.09 -3.12
C PHE A 94 8.33 0.26 -2.46
N GLY A 95 9.34 -0.60 -2.67
CA GLY A 95 10.62 -0.53 -1.99
C GLY A 95 11.48 0.68 -2.37
N SER A 96 11.20 1.31 -3.51
CA SER A 96 11.96 2.47 -3.96
C SER A 96 11.14 3.38 -4.87
N LYS A 97 11.64 4.60 -5.09
CA LYS A 97 11.06 5.53 -6.07
C LYS A 97 11.03 4.95 -7.50
N ALA A 98 12.02 4.15 -7.85
CA ALA A 98 12.09 3.50 -9.17
C ALA A 98 11.00 2.43 -9.28
N ALA A 99 10.90 1.53 -8.30
CA ALA A 99 9.87 0.49 -8.23
C ALA A 99 8.45 1.09 -8.23
N TYR A 100 8.23 2.17 -7.47
CA TYR A 100 6.97 2.90 -7.47
C TYR A 100 6.60 3.44 -8.85
N LYS A 101 7.54 4.12 -9.53
CA LYS A 101 7.28 4.68 -10.86
C LYS A 101 6.96 3.60 -11.89
N GLU A 102 7.68 2.48 -11.84
CA GLU A 102 7.44 1.33 -12.71
C GLU A 102 6.07 0.72 -12.46
N ALA A 103 5.70 0.51 -11.19
CA ALA A 103 4.38 0.02 -10.81
C ALA A 103 3.25 0.96 -11.26
N ILE A 104 3.40 2.28 -11.09
CA ILE A 104 2.42 3.25 -11.57
C ILE A 104 2.29 3.18 -13.09
N SER A 105 3.41 3.15 -13.82
CA SER A 105 3.40 3.02 -15.27
C SER A 105 2.68 1.74 -15.72
N GLU A 106 3.05 0.58 -15.17
CA GLU A 106 2.46 -0.71 -15.55
C GLU A 106 0.99 -0.82 -15.13
N LEU A 107 0.64 -0.48 -13.89
CA LEU A 107 -0.72 -0.68 -13.38
C LEU A 107 -1.69 0.39 -13.88
N VAL A 108 -1.29 1.65 -13.78
CA VAL A 108 -2.20 2.79 -13.99
C VAL A 108 -2.13 3.29 -15.42
N ASP A 109 -0.93 3.67 -15.89
CA ASP A 109 -0.78 4.38 -17.17
C ASP A 109 -1.05 3.45 -18.37
N THR A 110 -0.71 2.14 -18.26
CA THR A 110 -1.07 1.15 -19.31
C THR A 110 -2.46 0.53 -19.10
N GLY A 111 -3.15 0.84 -17.99
CA GLY A 111 -4.46 0.29 -17.68
C GLY A 111 -4.47 -1.19 -17.25
N ARG A 112 -3.31 -1.78 -16.92
CA ARG A 112 -3.24 -3.19 -16.49
C ARG A 112 -3.95 -3.48 -15.18
N LEU A 113 -4.22 -2.46 -14.39
CA LEU A 113 -5.00 -2.59 -13.15
C LEU A 113 -6.39 -3.20 -13.43
N TYR A 114 -7.00 -2.89 -14.58
CA TYR A 114 -8.27 -3.54 -14.99
C TYR A 114 -8.11 -5.04 -15.27
N ASN A 115 -6.94 -5.48 -15.74
CA ASN A 115 -6.64 -6.91 -15.89
C ASN A 115 -6.53 -7.58 -14.52
N VAL A 116 -5.87 -6.92 -13.55
CA VAL A 116 -5.79 -7.40 -12.16
C VAL A 116 -7.19 -7.54 -11.58
N LEU A 117 -8.09 -6.55 -11.76
CA LEU A 117 -9.48 -6.63 -11.28
C LEU A 117 -10.27 -7.78 -11.92
N ARG A 118 -10.07 -8.04 -13.21
CA ARG A 118 -10.68 -9.21 -13.87
C ARG A 118 -10.18 -10.52 -13.28
N ASN A 119 -8.87 -10.65 -13.05
CA ASN A 119 -8.29 -11.82 -12.40
C ASN A 119 -8.78 -11.95 -10.94
N THR A 120 -9.07 -10.84 -10.27
CA THR A 120 -9.66 -10.85 -8.92
C THR A 120 -11.06 -11.46 -8.93
N LYS A 121 -11.89 -11.18 -9.95
CA LYS A 121 -13.24 -11.79 -10.07
C LYS A 121 -13.22 -13.31 -10.14
N GLU A 122 -12.15 -13.89 -10.66
CA GLU A 122 -11.99 -15.34 -10.72
C GLU A 122 -11.62 -15.95 -9.34
N LYS A 123 -11.19 -15.12 -8.39
CA LYS A 123 -10.67 -15.55 -7.09
C LYS A 123 -11.62 -15.29 -5.93
N THR A 124 -12.65 -14.45 -6.10
CA THR A 124 -13.61 -14.13 -5.04
C THR A 124 -15.05 -14.23 -5.55
N LYS A 125 -15.96 -14.50 -4.60
CA LYS A 125 -17.43 -14.47 -4.84
C LYS A 125 -18.04 -13.11 -4.55
N VAL A 126 -17.28 -12.18 -3.99
CA VAL A 126 -17.74 -10.82 -3.70
C VAL A 126 -17.99 -10.09 -5.02
N LYS A 127 -19.16 -9.48 -5.14
CA LYS A 127 -19.50 -8.66 -6.31
C LYS A 127 -18.86 -7.29 -6.16
N PHE A 128 -18.19 -6.83 -7.19
CA PHE A 128 -17.60 -5.49 -7.26
C PHE A 128 -17.52 -5.03 -8.72
N SER A 129 -17.39 -3.72 -8.91
CA SER A 129 -17.20 -3.15 -10.25
C SER A 129 -15.76 -3.37 -10.72
N THR A 130 -15.58 -3.73 -12.01
CA THR A 130 -14.25 -3.74 -12.65
C THR A 130 -14.01 -2.49 -13.48
N ASP A 131 -15.03 -1.69 -13.69
CA ASP A 131 -15.01 -0.53 -14.59
C ASP A 131 -14.98 0.78 -13.78
N SER A 132 -15.17 0.69 -12.48
CA SER A 132 -15.15 1.81 -11.54
C SER A 132 -14.17 1.53 -10.42
N LEU A 133 -13.07 2.28 -10.44
CA LEU A 133 -11.97 2.17 -9.49
C LEU A 133 -11.43 3.56 -9.21
N SER A 134 -11.35 3.92 -7.95
CA SER A 134 -10.59 5.09 -7.52
C SER A 134 -9.21 4.68 -7.04
N TYR A 135 -8.21 5.51 -7.31
CA TYR A 135 -6.86 5.29 -6.79
C TYR A 135 -6.20 6.61 -6.40
N TYR A 136 -5.30 6.51 -5.44
CA TYR A 136 -4.52 7.64 -4.94
C TYR A 136 -3.04 7.30 -5.00
N LYS A 137 -2.23 8.26 -5.46
CA LYS A 137 -0.78 8.13 -5.61
C LYS A 137 -0.07 8.99 -4.58
N ASP A 138 0.78 8.39 -3.76
CA ASP A 138 1.69 9.11 -2.86
C ASP A 138 3.13 8.80 -3.24
N SER A 139 3.75 9.74 -3.94
CA SER A 139 5.15 9.62 -4.38
C SER A 139 6.17 9.87 -3.27
N GLY A 140 5.78 10.44 -2.14
CA GLY A 140 6.64 10.65 -0.97
C GLY A 140 6.88 9.35 -0.22
N GLN A 141 5.82 8.56 -0.03
CA GLN A 141 5.87 7.27 0.66
C GLN A 141 5.91 6.06 -0.29
N TYR A 142 5.96 6.29 -1.60
CA TYR A 142 5.91 5.23 -2.63
C TYR A 142 4.68 4.34 -2.48
N LEU A 143 3.51 4.97 -2.25
CA LEU A 143 2.24 4.26 -2.04
C LEU A 143 1.29 4.42 -3.22
N LEU A 144 0.57 3.34 -3.50
CA LEU A 144 -0.61 3.32 -4.36
C LEU A 144 -1.78 2.78 -3.54
N THR A 145 -2.78 3.61 -3.32
CA THR A 145 -4.03 3.20 -2.65
C THR A 145 -5.10 2.97 -3.71
N LEU A 146 -5.72 1.80 -3.66
CA LEU A 146 -6.83 1.40 -4.53
C LEU A 146 -8.10 1.38 -3.70
N VAL A 147 -9.19 1.94 -4.23
CA VAL A 147 -10.53 1.88 -3.62
C VAL A 147 -11.45 1.19 -4.62
N ILE A 148 -11.92 0.01 -4.24
CA ILE A 148 -12.79 -0.85 -5.07
C ILE A 148 -14.25 -0.56 -4.75
N GLU A 149 -15.05 -0.23 -5.76
CA GLU A 149 -16.49 -0.06 -5.58
C GLU A 149 -17.20 -1.42 -5.53
N LYS A 150 -17.96 -1.62 -4.45
CA LYS A 150 -18.81 -2.81 -4.22
C LYS A 150 -20.19 -2.63 -4.77
#